data_fd779ac1d4de1ad75a5bdabf43e7abc9
#
_entry.id   fd779ac1d4de1ad75a5bdabf43e7abc9
#
_cell.length_a   1.000
_cell.length_b   1.000
_cell.length_c   1.000
_cell.angle_alpha   90.00
_cell.angle_beta   90.00
_cell.angle_gamma   90.00
#
_symmetry.space_group_name_H-M   'P 1'
#
loop_
_entity.id
_entity.type
_entity.pdbx_description
1 polymer ?
#
loop_
_entity_poly.entity_id
_entity_poly.type
_entity_poly.pdbx_seq_one_letter_code
_entity_poly.pdbx_strand_id
1 'polypeptide(L)'
;MCIRDRQHTFLSPVDSETKPVIPTLDLLAPFMDLAATSTSKQMYDRVMSRVLLPFLETCEKYARPSRPAKKRRHEDDEVDGLESLLLHSCVDGSGKTADAQVLRHASWQRLIAAASAPNTYAPSRRKLYALWKEANETDEDGDDEGESDEAE
;
A
#
# COMPACT_ATOMS: atom_id res chain seq x y z
N MET A 1 9.64 64.24 -7.83
CA MET A 1 9.12 63.14 -8.70
C MET A 1 9.67 61.84 -8.18
N CYS A 2 8.88 61.05 -7.55
CA CYS A 2 9.29 59.80 -6.94
C CYS A 2 9.24 58.67 -8.00
N ILE A 3 10.37 58.13 -8.33
CA ILE A 3 10.50 56.92 -9.16
C ILE A 3 10.25 55.76 -8.20
N ARG A 4 9.10 55.12 -8.36
CA ARG A 4 8.79 53.86 -7.70
C ARG A 4 9.63 52.75 -8.31
N ASP A 5 10.65 52.31 -7.61
CA ASP A 5 11.32 51.05 -7.85
C ASP A 5 10.29 49.90 -7.70
N ARG A 6 9.84 49.40 -8.83
CA ARG A 6 9.21 48.11 -8.91
C ARG A 6 10.29 47.08 -8.73
N GLN A 7 10.45 46.60 -7.51
CA GLN A 7 11.14 45.35 -7.25
C GLN A 7 10.36 44.25 -7.97
N HIS A 8 10.84 43.87 -9.14
CA HIS A 8 10.49 42.62 -9.75
C HIS A 8 11.01 41.53 -8.82
N THR A 9 10.12 41.03 -7.97
CA THR A 9 10.34 39.77 -7.27
C THR A 9 10.43 38.70 -8.36
N PHE A 10 11.64 38.35 -8.70
CA PHE A 10 11.93 37.21 -9.52
C PHE A 10 11.46 36.00 -8.74
N LEU A 11 10.25 35.53 -9.05
CA LEU A 11 9.82 34.22 -8.66
C LEU A 11 10.75 33.25 -9.38
N SER A 12 11.75 32.77 -8.64
CA SER A 12 12.53 31.62 -9.09
C SER A 12 11.56 30.53 -9.51
N PRO A 13 11.70 29.95 -10.71
CA PRO A 13 10.93 28.77 -11.03
C PRO A 13 11.30 27.72 -9.99
N VAL A 14 10.33 27.37 -9.17
CA VAL A 14 10.45 26.22 -8.29
C VAL A 14 10.42 25.01 -9.20
N ASP A 15 11.59 24.66 -9.72
CA ASP A 15 11.87 23.38 -10.35
C ASP A 15 11.83 22.29 -9.29
N SER A 16 10.66 22.01 -8.85
CA SER A 16 10.35 20.73 -8.25
C SER A 16 9.08 20.27 -8.93
N GLU A 17 9.24 19.44 -9.92
CA GLU A 17 8.23 18.46 -10.28
C GLU A 17 8.03 17.56 -9.06
N THR A 18 7.50 18.13 -8.00
CA THR A 18 6.97 17.39 -6.87
C THR A 18 5.75 16.66 -7.41
N LYS A 19 5.99 15.44 -7.89
CA LYS A 19 4.92 14.52 -8.21
C LYS A 19 4.00 14.49 -6.99
N PRO A 20 2.69 14.64 -7.18
CA PRO A 20 1.75 14.63 -6.06
C PRO A 20 1.91 13.31 -5.31
N VAL A 21 2.17 13.39 -4.03
CA VAL A 21 2.32 12.21 -3.17
C VAL A 21 1.01 12.01 -2.43
N ILE A 22 0.46 10.82 -2.53
CA ILE A 22 -0.86 10.48 -1.99
C ILE A 22 -0.68 9.79 -0.63
N PRO A 23 -1.27 10.30 0.46
CA PRO A 23 -1.27 9.64 1.75
C PRO A 23 -2.23 8.44 1.73
N THR A 24 -1.77 7.34 1.15
CA THR A 24 -2.61 6.19 0.81
C THR A 24 -3.19 5.51 2.04
N LEU A 25 -2.46 5.46 3.16
CA LEU A 25 -3.01 4.90 4.41
C LEU A 25 -4.17 5.72 4.95
N ASP A 26 -4.11 7.04 4.87
CA ASP A 26 -5.20 7.90 5.30
C ASP A 26 -6.40 7.79 4.35
N LEU A 27 -6.15 7.61 3.07
CA LEU A 27 -7.19 7.36 2.08
C LEU A 27 -7.90 6.02 2.31
N LEU A 28 -7.17 4.98 2.71
CA LEU A 28 -7.70 3.64 2.96
C LEU A 28 -8.28 3.46 4.38
N ALA A 29 -7.93 4.34 5.32
CA ALA A 29 -8.36 4.24 6.71
C ALA A 29 -9.89 4.08 6.88
N PRO A 30 -10.75 4.85 6.22
CA PRO A 30 -12.20 4.70 6.34
C PRO A 30 -12.70 3.32 5.89
N PHE A 31 -12.06 2.73 4.89
CA PHE A 31 -12.40 1.38 4.41
C PHE A 31 -11.96 0.29 5.40
N MET A 32 -10.79 0.46 6.02
CA MET A 32 -10.31 -0.44 7.07
C MET A 32 -11.21 -0.40 8.30
N ASP A 33 -11.62 0.79 8.74
CA ASP A 33 -12.55 0.97 9.84
C ASP A 33 -13.92 0.39 9.51
N LEU A 34 -14.41 0.58 8.30
CA LEU A 34 -15.67 0.02 7.83
C LEU A 34 -15.64 -1.52 7.80
N ALA A 35 -14.54 -2.11 7.33
CA ALA A 35 -14.35 -3.56 7.36
C ALA A 35 -14.34 -4.12 8.79
N ALA A 36 -13.75 -3.39 9.74
CA ALA A 36 -13.66 -3.81 11.13
C ALA A 36 -14.99 -3.68 11.87
N THR A 37 -15.75 -2.60 11.66
CA THR A 37 -16.94 -2.24 12.45
C THR A 37 -18.26 -2.69 11.82
N SER A 38 -18.29 -2.97 10.51
CA SER A 38 -19.52 -3.33 9.82
C SER A 38 -20.11 -4.64 10.32
N THR A 39 -21.39 -4.61 10.66
CA THR A 39 -22.19 -5.80 10.98
C THR A 39 -22.74 -6.50 9.73
N SER A 40 -22.72 -5.82 8.59
CA SER A 40 -23.18 -6.36 7.31
C SER A 40 -22.08 -7.17 6.62
N LYS A 41 -22.34 -8.48 6.46
CA LYS A 41 -21.44 -9.37 5.70
C LYS A 41 -21.19 -8.85 4.28
N GLN A 42 -22.25 -8.38 3.60
CA GLN A 42 -22.12 -7.89 2.24
C GLN A 42 -21.23 -6.65 2.14
N MET A 43 -21.31 -5.75 3.12
CA MET A 43 -20.46 -4.56 3.16
C MET A 43 -19.00 -4.96 3.42
N TYR A 44 -18.77 -5.84 4.39
CA TYR A 44 -17.44 -6.40 4.65
C TYR A 44 -16.84 -7.03 3.38
N ASP A 45 -17.58 -7.94 2.75
CA ASP A 45 -17.10 -8.66 1.56
C ASP A 45 -16.82 -7.69 0.39
N ARG A 46 -17.62 -6.64 0.20
CA ARG A 46 -17.40 -5.63 -0.84
C ARG A 46 -16.14 -4.80 -0.57
N VAL A 47 -15.96 -4.32 0.66
CA VAL A 47 -14.79 -3.52 1.03
C VAL A 47 -13.52 -4.35 0.89
N MET A 48 -13.54 -5.59 1.39
CA MET A 48 -12.38 -6.47 1.28
C MET A 48 -12.06 -6.81 -0.18
N SER A 49 -13.04 -7.32 -0.95
CA SER A 49 -12.80 -7.81 -2.31
C SER A 49 -12.58 -6.73 -3.37
N ARG A 50 -13.07 -5.50 -3.14
CA ARG A 50 -12.99 -4.42 -4.12
C ARG A 50 -11.94 -3.38 -3.83
N VAL A 51 -11.52 -3.25 -2.58
CA VAL A 51 -10.61 -2.18 -2.15
C VAL A 51 -9.35 -2.75 -1.49
N LEU A 52 -9.50 -3.44 -0.35
CA LEU A 52 -8.37 -3.78 0.49
C LEU A 52 -7.53 -4.94 -0.06
N LEU A 53 -8.14 -6.06 -0.47
CA LEU A 53 -7.40 -7.20 -1.00
C LEU A 53 -6.68 -6.87 -2.32
N PRO A 54 -7.31 -6.25 -3.34
CA PRO A 54 -6.61 -5.88 -4.56
C PRO A 54 -5.43 -4.94 -4.31
N PHE A 55 -5.56 -4.02 -3.36
CA PHE A 55 -4.48 -3.13 -2.96
C PHE A 55 -3.32 -3.89 -2.30
N LEU A 56 -3.60 -4.77 -1.36
CA LEU A 56 -2.58 -5.58 -0.68
C LEU A 56 -1.87 -6.54 -1.64
N GLU A 57 -2.60 -7.17 -2.56
CA GLU A 57 -2.06 -8.03 -3.62
C GLU A 57 -1.14 -7.24 -4.56
N THR A 58 -1.54 -6.01 -4.91
CA THR A 58 -0.70 -5.12 -5.72
C THR A 58 0.58 -4.76 -4.98
N CYS A 59 0.50 -4.40 -3.69
CA CYS A 59 1.69 -4.15 -2.87
C CYS A 59 2.60 -5.38 -2.82
N GLU A 60 2.05 -6.58 -2.67
CA GLU A 60 2.82 -7.83 -2.64
C GLU A 60 3.51 -8.10 -3.97
N LYS A 61 2.81 -7.93 -5.08
CA LYS A 61 3.36 -8.09 -6.44
C LYS A 61 4.58 -7.20 -6.67
N TYR A 62 4.55 -5.96 -6.17
CA TYR A 62 5.64 -5.00 -6.34
C TYR A 62 6.70 -5.06 -5.23
N ALA A 63 6.40 -5.66 -4.08
CA ALA A 63 7.36 -5.89 -3.01
C ALA A 63 8.35 -7.03 -3.31
N ARG A 64 7.91 -8.02 -4.09
CA ARG A 64 8.79 -9.12 -4.51
C ARG A 64 9.72 -8.64 -5.63
N PRO A 65 11.06 -8.81 -5.50
CA PRO A 65 11.98 -8.49 -6.58
C PRO A 65 11.59 -9.34 -7.80
N SER A 66 11.17 -8.65 -8.86
CA SER A 66 10.78 -9.32 -10.10
C SER A 66 11.95 -10.13 -10.62
N ARG A 67 11.84 -11.47 -10.65
CA ARG A 67 12.60 -12.25 -11.61
C ARG A 67 12.41 -11.59 -12.97
N PRO A 68 13.46 -11.39 -13.77
CA PRO A 68 13.34 -10.73 -15.06
C PRO A 68 12.33 -11.51 -15.91
N ALA A 69 11.10 -11.04 -15.90
CA ALA A 69 10.06 -11.58 -16.75
C ALA A 69 10.51 -11.36 -18.18
N LYS A 70 10.67 -12.45 -18.95
CA LYS A 70 10.83 -12.39 -20.39
C LYS A 70 9.81 -11.41 -20.93
N LYS A 71 10.32 -10.33 -21.55
CA LYS A 71 9.54 -9.30 -22.23
C LYS A 71 8.45 -9.95 -23.10
N ARG A 72 7.25 -10.14 -22.57
CA ARG A 72 6.06 -10.25 -23.39
C ARG A 72 5.65 -8.83 -23.69
N ARG A 73 5.89 -8.40 -24.94
CA ARG A 73 5.25 -7.23 -25.51
C ARG A 73 3.75 -7.49 -25.44
N HIS A 74 3.08 -6.88 -24.50
CA HIS A 74 1.64 -6.69 -24.56
C HIS A 74 1.44 -5.19 -24.84
N GLU A 75 1.06 -4.89 -26.05
CA GLU A 75 0.44 -3.65 -26.48
C GLU A 75 -0.93 -3.63 -25.80
N ASP A 76 -1.12 -2.65 -24.96
CA ASP A 76 -2.26 -2.22 -24.17
C ASP A 76 -1.98 -2.34 -22.65
N ASP A 77 -0.91 -1.67 -22.20
CA ASP A 77 -0.74 -1.36 -20.79
C ASP A 77 -1.70 -0.22 -20.39
N GLU A 78 -2.96 -0.56 -20.19
CA GLU A 78 -3.79 0.19 -19.25
C GLU A 78 -3.12 0.04 -17.89
N VAL A 79 -2.36 1.06 -17.47
CA VAL A 79 -1.75 1.10 -16.14
C VAL A 79 -2.90 0.97 -15.14
N ASP A 80 -2.95 -0.16 -14.44
CA ASP A 80 -3.98 -0.41 -13.43
C ASP A 80 -3.98 0.77 -12.44
N GLY A 81 -5.14 1.32 -12.16
CA GLY A 81 -5.27 2.47 -11.26
C GLY A 81 -4.63 2.24 -9.89
N LEU A 82 -4.56 1.00 -9.42
CA LEU A 82 -3.90 0.61 -8.17
C LEU A 82 -2.38 0.67 -8.28
N GLU A 83 -1.82 0.31 -9.44
CA GLU A 83 -0.38 0.45 -9.71
C GLU A 83 0.04 1.92 -9.71
N SER A 84 -0.73 2.76 -10.40
CA SER A 84 -0.52 4.21 -10.40
C SER A 84 -0.63 4.79 -8.99
N LEU A 85 -1.60 4.35 -8.19
CA LEU A 85 -1.74 4.75 -6.79
C LEU A 85 -0.49 4.37 -5.99
N LEU A 86 0.01 3.14 -6.16
CA LEU A 86 1.18 2.63 -5.45
C LEU A 86 2.43 3.46 -5.73
N LEU A 87 2.68 3.81 -7.00
CA LEU A 87 3.84 4.60 -7.43
C LEU A 87 3.87 6.02 -6.82
N HIS A 88 2.72 6.54 -6.42
CA HIS A 88 2.58 7.87 -5.83
C HIS A 88 2.24 7.85 -4.34
N SER A 89 2.26 6.68 -3.71
CA SER A 89 1.89 6.50 -2.31
C SER A 89 2.98 6.93 -1.34
N CYS A 90 2.58 7.53 -0.22
CA CYS A 90 3.43 7.72 0.96
C CYS A 90 2.77 7.08 2.19
N VAL A 91 3.58 6.73 3.17
CA VAL A 91 3.12 6.18 4.47
C VAL A 91 2.82 7.30 5.44
N ASP A 92 3.69 8.28 5.46
CA ASP A 92 3.63 9.47 6.29
C ASP A 92 3.55 10.73 5.42
N GLY A 93 3.20 11.85 6.00
CA GLY A 93 3.13 13.12 5.29
C GLY A 93 4.49 13.70 4.85
N SER A 94 5.54 12.89 4.77
CA SER A 94 6.91 13.31 4.45
C SER A 94 7.13 13.73 3.00
N GLY A 95 6.15 13.47 2.12
CA GLY A 95 6.23 13.78 0.69
C GLY A 95 7.18 12.88 -0.10
N LYS A 96 7.68 11.79 0.52
CA LYS A 96 8.48 10.77 -0.15
C LYS A 96 7.62 9.57 -0.50
N THR A 97 7.81 9.04 -1.71
CA THR A 97 7.15 7.79 -2.11
C THR A 97 7.64 6.63 -1.25
N ALA A 98 6.71 5.81 -0.80
CA ALA A 98 7.00 4.63 0.00
C ALA A 98 7.32 3.43 -0.90
N ASP A 99 8.21 2.57 -0.41
CA ASP A 99 8.40 1.24 -0.99
C ASP A 99 7.13 0.39 -0.81
N ALA A 100 6.81 -0.45 -1.79
CA ALA A 100 5.66 -1.33 -1.78
C ALA A 100 5.65 -2.27 -0.56
N GLN A 101 6.80 -2.76 -0.13
CA GLN A 101 6.91 -3.61 1.05
C GLN A 101 6.60 -2.85 2.34
N VAL A 102 7.12 -1.62 2.47
CA VAL A 102 6.83 -0.75 3.61
C VAL A 102 5.35 -0.40 3.65
N LEU A 103 4.77 -0.09 2.50
CA LEU A 103 3.35 0.25 2.38
C LEU A 103 2.45 -0.95 2.72
N ARG A 104 2.79 -2.15 2.24
CA ARG A 104 2.10 -3.40 2.59
C ARG A 104 2.12 -3.65 4.10
N HIS A 105 3.30 -3.56 4.71
CA HIS A 105 3.45 -3.77 6.15
C HIS A 105 2.65 -2.75 6.97
N ALA A 106 2.76 -1.47 6.65
CA ALA A 106 2.01 -0.40 7.31
C ALA A 106 0.48 -0.56 7.15
N SER A 107 0.02 -1.02 5.98
CA SER A 107 -1.39 -1.30 5.73
C SER A 107 -1.92 -2.44 6.59
N TRP A 108 -1.15 -3.53 6.71
CA TRP A 108 -1.50 -4.63 7.60
C TRP A 108 -1.52 -4.22 9.06
N GLN A 109 -0.52 -3.47 9.52
CA GLN A 109 -0.50 -2.95 10.90
C GLN A 109 -1.75 -2.10 11.20
N ARG A 110 -2.13 -1.22 10.27
CA ARG A 110 -3.32 -0.39 10.45
C ARG A 110 -4.62 -1.20 10.45
N LEU A 111 -4.71 -2.19 9.57
CA LEU A 111 -5.88 -3.08 9.50
C LEU A 111 -6.05 -3.90 10.78
N ILE A 112 -4.95 -4.43 11.33
CA ILE A 112 -4.96 -5.16 12.60
C ILE A 112 -5.24 -4.23 13.79
N ALA A 113 -4.74 -3.00 13.77
CA ALA A 113 -5.08 -2.00 14.78
C ALA A 113 -6.60 -1.71 14.77
N ALA A 114 -7.20 -1.55 13.59
CA ALA A 114 -8.65 -1.41 13.46
C ALA A 114 -9.40 -2.66 13.96
N ALA A 115 -8.90 -3.86 13.64
CA ALA A 115 -9.48 -5.13 14.12
C ALA A 115 -9.39 -5.30 15.64
N SER A 116 -8.39 -4.71 16.28
CA SER A 116 -8.16 -4.77 17.74
C SER A 116 -9.00 -3.77 18.52
N ALA A 117 -9.60 -2.79 17.85
CA ALA A 117 -10.40 -1.76 18.50
C ALA A 117 -11.61 -2.35 19.24
N PRO A 118 -12.04 -1.76 20.36
CA PRO A 118 -13.12 -2.32 21.21
C PRO A 118 -14.47 -2.35 20.51
N ASN A 119 -14.70 -1.45 19.55
CA ASN A 119 -15.93 -1.34 18.77
C ASN A 119 -15.97 -2.25 17.52
N THR A 120 -14.97 -3.11 17.35
CA THR A 120 -14.88 -4.01 16.20
C THR A 120 -15.90 -5.15 16.32
N TYR A 121 -16.58 -5.43 15.20
CA TYR A 121 -17.51 -6.55 15.11
C TYR A 121 -16.75 -7.89 15.19
N ALA A 122 -17.11 -8.74 16.15
CA ALA A 122 -16.36 -9.96 16.48
C ALA A 122 -16.12 -10.92 15.30
N PRO A 123 -17.09 -11.18 14.40
CA PRO A 123 -16.86 -11.99 13.21
C PRO A 123 -15.86 -11.36 12.23
N SER A 124 -15.90 -10.04 12.05
CA SER A 124 -14.95 -9.31 11.19
C SER A 124 -13.54 -9.39 11.77
N ARG A 125 -13.40 -9.22 13.10
CA ARG A 125 -12.13 -9.36 13.81
C ARG A 125 -11.48 -10.72 13.52
N ARG A 126 -12.23 -11.82 13.66
CA ARG A 126 -11.71 -13.18 13.42
C ARG A 126 -11.21 -13.35 11.99
N LYS A 127 -11.97 -12.85 11.00
CA LYS A 127 -11.60 -12.93 9.59
C LYS A 127 -10.34 -12.11 9.29
N LEU A 128 -10.23 -10.90 9.82
CA LEU A 128 -9.08 -10.03 9.61
C LEU A 128 -7.80 -10.64 10.21
N TYR A 129 -7.88 -11.22 11.41
CA TYR A 129 -6.74 -11.92 12.00
C TYR A 129 -6.36 -13.18 11.23
N ALA A 130 -7.33 -13.94 10.72
CA ALA A 130 -7.05 -15.11 9.89
C ALA A 130 -6.32 -14.75 8.59
N LEU A 131 -6.78 -13.70 7.90
CA LEU A 131 -6.12 -13.20 6.70
C LEU A 131 -4.71 -12.67 6.96
N TRP A 132 -4.52 -11.96 8.08
CA TRP A 132 -3.21 -11.48 8.47
C TRP A 132 -2.23 -12.62 8.78
N LYS A 133 -2.71 -13.65 9.46
CA LYS A 133 -1.91 -14.84 9.76
C LYS A 133 -1.50 -15.55 8.47
N GLU A 134 -2.44 -15.80 7.57
CA GLU A 134 -2.18 -16.39 6.26
C GLU A 134 -1.13 -15.60 5.45
N ALA A 135 -1.26 -14.26 5.43
CA ALA A 135 -0.32 -13.39 4.73
C ALA A 135 1.11 -13.42 5.31
N ASN A 136 1.26 -13.66 6.63
CA ASN A 136 2.58 -13.74 7.26
C ASN A 136 3.18 -15.16 7.19
N GLU A 137 2.37 -16.22 7.19
CA GLU A 137 2.87 -17.58 7.07
C GLU A 137 3.50 -17.85 5.68
N THR A 138 3.03 -17.20 4.64
CA THR A 138 3.61 -17.32 3.29
C THR A 138 4.97 -16.64 3.14
N ASP A 139 5.34 -15.74 4.06
CA ASP A 139 6.64 -15.06 4.01
C ASP A 139 7.77 -15.86 4.71
N GLU A 140 7.44 -16.88 5.53
CA GLU A 140 8.42 -17.68 6.28
C GLU A 140 8.93 -18.94 5.54
N ASP A 141 8.26 -19.39 4.49
CA ASP A 141 8.62 -20.64 3.77
C ASP A 141 9.74 -20.45 2.70
N GLY A 142 10.45 -19.32 2.70
CA GLY A 142 11.42 -18.95 1.67
C GLY A 142 12.89 -19.33 1.92
N ASP A 143 13.30 -19.76 3.11
CA ASP A 143 14.72 -19.83 3.49
C ASP A 143 15.20 -21.19 4.02
N ASP A 144 14.54 -22.32 3.69
CA ASP A 144 15.08 -23.65 4.00
C ASP A 144 15.50 -24.40 2.72
N GLU A 145 16.47 -23.87 1.97
CA GLU A 145 17.29 -24.69 1.08
C GLU A 145 18.42 -25.29 1.91
N GLY A 146 18.12 -26.49 2.40
CA GLY A 146 19.06 -27.34 3.11
C GLY A 146 20.39 -27.49 2.39
N GLU A 147 21.41 -26.97 3.01
CA GLU A 147 22.80 -27.35 2.78
C GLU A 147 22.97 -28.79 3.24
N SER A 148 22.76 -29.73 2.31
CA SER A 148 23.16 -31.11 2.51
C SER A 148 24.67 -31.19 2.29
N ASP A 149 25.42 -31.09 3.37
CA ASP A 149 26.82 -31.41 3.45
C ASP A 149 26.98 -32.92 3.29
N GLU A 150 27.30 -33.34 2.07
CA GLU A 150 27.86 -34.67 1.82
C GLU A 150 29.34 -34.64 2.24
N ALA A 151 29.57 -34.95 3.49
CA ALA A 151 30.92 -35.31 3.94
C ALA A 151 31.14 -36.81 3.74
N GLU A 152 31.98 -37.12 2.81
CA GLU A 152 32.61 -38.43 2.67
C GLU A 152 33.67 -38.66 3.75
#